data_292ede9af68b4002fb8e9aae101038e8
#
_entry.id   292ede9af68b4002fb8e9aae101038e8
#
_cell.length_a   1.000
_cell.length_b   1.000
_cell.length_c   1.000
_cell.angle_alpha   90.00
_cell.angle_beta   90.00
_cell.angle_gamma   90.00
#
_symmetry.space_group_name_H-M   'P 1'
#
loop_
_entity.id
_entity.type
_entity.pdbx_description
1 polymer ?
#
loop_
_entity_poly.entity_id
_entity_poly.type
_entity_poly.pdbx_seq_one_letter_code
_entity_poly.pdbx_strand_id
1 'polypeptide(L)'
;MGSAEPQSSRVERVVARLVASDGTIVRLEMARWMCEASAAERQMLWRAPGPVLDVGCGPGRHVLALARAGRLALGVDASPSAIDIARRKGAPVLLRSIFERVPAAGRWGSALLLDGNIGIGGNPAALLWRIAGLLRPGGRVFAEVEPPGVRSRAISARLETDRGVTGEFPWAQVGADGVRSLAGQAGFRTDKLWSAEGRWFANLELL
;
A
#
# COMPACT_ATOMS: atom_id res chain seq x y z
N MET A 1 -40.83 30.33 -11.84
CA MET A 1 -39.38 30.15 -12.09
C MET A 1 -38.77 29.56 -10.83
N GLY A 2 -38.69 28.28 -10.75
CA GLY A 2 -38.11 27.54 -9.60
C GLY A 2 -36.65 27.24 -9.89
N SER A 3 -35.77 27.86 -9.13
CA SER A 3 -34.34 27.61 -9.18
C SER A 3 -34.05 26.26 -8.55
N ALA A 4 -33.64 25.25 -9.33
CA ALA A 4 -33.13 23.99 -8.82
C ALA A 4 -31.72 24.20 -8.29
N GLU A 5 -31.52 24.06 -6.97
CA GLU A 5 -30.20 23.98 -6.37
C GLU A 5 -29.50 22.69 -6.82
N PRO A 6 -28.20 22.72 -7.13
CA PRO A 6 -27.47 21.51 -7.48
C PRO A 6 -27.33 20.62 -6.25
N GLN A 7 -27.85 19.39 -6.33
CA GLN A 7 -27.62 18.37 -5.34
C GLN A 7 -26.12 18.10 -5.19
N SER A 8 -25.56 18.63 -4.12
CA SER A 8 -24.22 18.28 -3.64
C SER A 8 -24.17 16.77 -3.42
N SER A 9 -23.40 16.06 -4.24
CA SER A 9 -23.13 14.63 -4.09
C SER A 9 -22.46 14.41 -2.73
N ARG A 10 -23.24 13.97 -1.75
CA ARG A 10 -22.73 13.42 -0.49
C ARG A 10 -21.84 12.25 -0.83
N VAL A 11 -20.52 12.46 -0.85
CA VAL A 11 -19.57 11.35 -0.79
C VAL A 11 -19.80 10.69 0.57
N GLU A 12 -20.51 9.56 0.57
CA GLU A 12 -20.69 8.75 1.78
C GLU A 12 -19.28 8.42 2.28
N ARG A 13 -18.99 8.87 3.50
CA ARG A 13 -17.74 8.53 4.19
C ARG A 13 -17.82 7.06 4.57
N VAL A 14 -17.34 6.21 3.70
CA VAL A 14 -17.13 4.80 4.04
C VAL A 14 -16.07 4.76 5.14
N VAL A 15 -16.49 4.51 6.35
CA VAL A 15 -15.59 4.34 7.49
C VAL A 15 -15.16 2.88 7.49
N ALA A 16 -13.89 2.62 7.25
CA ALA A 16 -13.33 1.31 7.50
C ALA A 16 -12.41 1.34 8.71
N ARG A 17 -12.42 0.26 9.46
CA ARG A 17 -11.58 0.05 10.63
C ARG A 17 -10.88 -1.28 10.48
N LEU A 18 -9.58 -1.28 10.69
CA LEU A 18 -8.85 -2.51 10.96
C LEU A 18 -8.89 -2.73 12.46
N VAL A 19 -9.55 -3.78 12.91
CA VAL A 19 -9.69 -4.11 14.33
C VAL A 19 -8.81 -5.31 14.60
N ALA A 20 -7.79 -5.11 15.44
CA ALA A 20 -6.92 -6.19 15.87
C ALA A 20 -7.61 -7.05 16.95
N SER A 21 -7.17 -8.29 17.09
CA SER A 21 -7.69 -9.24 18.10
C SER A 21 -7.52 -8.76 19.54
N ASP A 22 -6.57 -7.85 19.80
CA ASP A 22 -6.36 -7.19 21.10
C ASP A 22 -7.29 -5.99 21.34
N GLY A 23 -8.23 -5.73 20.42
CA GLY A 23 -9.15 -4.59 20.46
C GLY A 23 -8.56 -3.28 19.96
N THR A 24 -7.30 -3.24 19.56
CA THR A 24 -6.69 -2.04 18.96
C THR A 24 -7.37 -1.73 17.64
N ILE A 25 -7.78 -0.47 17.46
CA ILE A 25 -8.39 0.01 16.22
C ILE A 25 -7.34 0.80 15.44
N VAL A 26 -6.99 0.31 14.26
CA VAL A 26 -6.24 1.07 13.26
C VAL A 26 -7.24 1.67 12.29
N ARG A 27 -7.39 2.99 12.31
CA ARG A 27 -8.30 3.68 11.39
C ARG A 27 -7.70 3.64 9.98
N LEU A 28 -8.42 3.02 9.06
CA LEU A 28 -8.09 3.07 7.64
C LEU A 28 -8.85 4.23 7.01
N GLU A 29 -8.15 5.16 6.40
CA GLU A 29 -8.79 6.26 5.67
C GLU A 29 -9.20 5.78 4.27
N MET A 30 -10.27 4.97 4.18
CA MET A 30 -10.78 4.48 2.89
C MET A 30 -11.14 5.60 1.92
N ALA A 31 -11.56 6.76 2.43
CA ALA A 31 -11.79 7.94 1.60
C ALA A 31 -10.53 8.30 0.80
N ARG A 32 -9.34 8.16 1.41
CA ARG A 32 -8.04 8.38 0.72
C ARG A 32 -7.83 7.38 -0.40
N TRP A 33 -8.19 6.11 -0.21
CA TRP A 33 -8.01 5.07 -1.25
C TRP A 33 -8.83 5.35 -2.51
N MET A 34 -9.96 6.03 -2.36
CA MET A 34 -10.84 6.40 -3.47
C MET A 34 -10.43 7.72 -4.14
N CYS A 35 -9.60 8.54 -3.48
CA CYS A 35 -9.07 9.79 -4.01
C CYS A 35 -7.92 9.58 -5.00
N GLU A 36 -7.46 10.66 -5.61
CA GLU A 36 -6.21 10.65 -6.36
C GLU A 36 -5.00 10.60 -5.42
N ALA A 37 -3.85 10.18 -5.94
CA ALA A 37 -2.60 10.24 -5.18
C ALA A 37 -2.31 11.67 -4.71
N SER A 38 -1.90 11.85 -3.46
CA SER A 38 -1.56 13.14 -2.86
C SER A 38 -0.31 13.76 -3.49
N ALA A 39 -0.01 15.01 -3.17
CA ALA A 39 1.20 15.67 -3.66
C ALA A 39 2.47 14.96 -3.20
N ALA A 40 2.52 14.55 -1.93
CA ALA A 40 3.65 13.79 -1.37
C ALA A 40 3.79 12.42 -2.03
N GLU A 41 2.67 11.71 -2.24
CA GLU A 41 2.66 10.43 -2.94
C GLU A 41 3.13 10.58 -4.38
N ARG A 42 2.62 11.55 -5.14
CA ARG A 42 3.09 11.80 -6.52
C ARG A 42 4.59 12.09 -6.58
N GLN A 43 5.12 12.89 -5.65
CA GLN A 43 6.55 13.17 -5.58
C GLN A 43 7.38 11.89 -5.33
N MET A 44 6.91 11.01 -4.45
CA MET A 44 7.54 9.72 -4.18
C MET A 44 7.44 8.78 -5.39
N LEU A 45 6.25 8.65 -5.97
CA LEU A 45 6.04 7.84 -7.17
C LEU A 45 6.94 8.29 -8.32
N TRP A 46 7.14 9.59 -8.50
CA TRP A 46 8.01 10.14 -9.53
C TRP A 46 9.47 9.73 -9.36
N ARG A 47 9.93 9.56 -8.13
CA ARG A 47 11.30 9.13 -7.79
C ARG A 47 11.50 7.62 -7.85
N ALA A 48 10.42 6.83 -7.85
CA ALA A 48 10.50 5.38 -7.87
C ALA A 48 11.06 4.89 -9.22
N PRO A 49 12.19 4.15 -9.29
CA PRO A 49 12.66 3.55 -10.53
C PRO A 49 11.60 2.61 -11.13
N GLY A 50 11.35 2.73 -12.43
CA GLY A 50 10.40 1.83 -13.12
C GLY A 50 11.05 0.54 -13.63
N PRO A 51 10.23 -0.46 -13.97
CA PRO A 51 8.78 -0.56 -13.76
C PRO A 51 8.39 -0.67 -12.29
N VAL A 52 7.17 -0.23 -11.94
CA VAL A 52 6.70 -0.13 -10.55
C VAL A 52 5.62 -1.17 -10.26
N LEU A 53 5.79 -1.94 -9.19
CA LEU A 53 4.80 -2.88 -8.65
C LEU A 53 4.12 -2.26 -7.42
N ASP A 54 2.80 -2.05 -7.46
CA ASP A 54 2.01 -1.58 -6.33
C ASP A 54 1.37 -2.78 -5.62
N VAL A 55 1.81 -3.05 -4.39
CA VAL A 55 1.43 -4.23 -3.61
C VAL A 55 0.31 -3.87 -2.64
N GLY A 56 -0.83 -4.56 -2.75
CA GLY A 56 -2.05 -4.15 -2.05
C GLY A 56 -2.61 -2.87 -2.67
N CYS A 57 -2.68 -2.82 -3.99
CA CYS A 57 -2.99 -1.58 -4.73
C CYS A 57 -4.40 -1.03 -4.48
N GLY A 58 -5.30 -1.83 -3.87
CA GLY A 58 -6.68 -1.42 -3.62
C GLY A 58 -7.39 -0.92 -4.88
N PRO A 59 -8.13 0.21 -4.81
CA PRO A 59 -8.78 0.84 -5.96
C PRO A 59 -7.84 1.47 -7.00
N GLY A 60 -6.51 1.29 -6.87
CA GLY A 60 -5.52 1.56 -7.90
C GLY A 60 -5.06 3.01 -8.04
N ARG A 61 -5.18 3.86 -7.01
CA ARG A 61 -4.83 5.30 -7.12
C ARG A 61 -3.39 5.56 -7.52
N HIS A 62 -2.43 4.80 -6.99
CA HIS A 62 -1.01 4.95 -7.30
C HIS A 62 -0.68 4.44 -8.70
N VAL A 63 -1.25 3.29 -9.06
CA VAL A 63 -1.09 2.69 -10.40
C VAL A 63 -1.64 3.63 -11.46
N LEU A 64 -2.82 4.23 -11.22
CA LEU A 64 -3.42 5.22 -12.12
C LEU A 64 -2.55 6.47 -12.25
N ALA A 65 -2.00 6.98 -11.14
CA ALA A 65 -1.12 8.14 -11.17
C ALA A 65 0.14 7.86 -12.00
N LEU A 66 0.73 6.68 -11.85
CA LEU A 66 1.89 6.24 -12.66
C LEU A 66 1.52 6.07 -14.15
N ALA A 67 0.40 5.41 -14.44
CA ALA A 67 -0.05 5.18 -15.82
C ALA A 67 -0.35 6.50 -16.56
N ARG A 68 -1.01 7.45 -15.89
CA ARG A 68 -1.27 8.81 -16.44
C ARG A 68 0.02 9.59 -16.71
N ALA A 69 1.08 9.30 -15.96
CA ALA A 69 2.41 9.86 -16.18
C ALA A 69 3.24 9.08 -17.21
N GLY A 70 2.63 8.15 -17.97
CA GLY A 70 3.31 7.34 -18.98
C GLY A 70 4.29 6.32 -18.42
N ARG A 71 4.17 5.97 -17.14
CA ARG A 71 5.10 5.04 -16.46
C ARG A 71 4.52 3.64 -16.39
N LEU A 72 5.37 2.65 -16.67
CA LEU A 72 4.98 1.24 -16.55
C LEU A 72 4.78 0.87 -15.09
N ALA A 73 3.56 0.47 -14.75
CA ALA A 73 3.17 0.03 -13.42
C ALA A 73 2.15 -1.12 -13.50
N LEU A 74 2.12 -1.95 -12.47
CA LEU A 74 1.11 -2.98 -12.25
C LEU A 74 0.72 -2.97 -10.76
N GLY A 75 -0.58 -2.98 -10.49
CA GLY A 75 -1.09 -3.22 -9.14
C GLY A 75 -1.44 -4.68 -8.92
N VAL A 76 -1.18 -5.19 -7.73
CA VAL A 76 -1.67 -6.51 -7.28
C VAL A 76 -2.47 -6.33 -6.00
N ASP A 77 -3.63 -6.98 -5.92
CA ASP A 77 -4.47 -7.00 -4.72
C ASP A 77 -5.28 -8.31 -4.67
N ALA A 78 -5.50 -8.81 -3.47
CA ALA A 78 -6.28 -10.03 -3.22
C ALA A 78 -7.79 -9.76 -3.08
N SER A 79 -8.21 -8.51 -3.01
CA SER A 79 -9.61 -8.11 -2.87
C SER A 79 -10.29 -8.00 -4.23
N PRO A 80 -11.27 -8.88 -4.56
CA PRO A 80 -12.01 -8.80 -5.82
C PRO A 80 -12.71 -7.44 -5.99
N SER A 81 -13.34 -6.94 -4.93
CA SER A 81 -14.08 -5.67 -4.98
C SER A 81 -13.17 -4.46 -5.24
N ALA A 82 -11.98 -4.43 -4.66
CA ALA A 82 -10.99 -3.38 -4.90
C ALA A 82 -10.48 -3.43 -6.36
N ILE A 83 -10.16 -4.62 -6.84
CA ILE A 83 -9.70 -4.83 -8.23
C ILE A 83 -10.78 -4.46 -9.25
N ASP A 84 -12.03 -4.75 -8.98
CA ASP A 84 -13.14 -4.36 -9.87
C ASP A 84 -13.28 -2.83 -9.95
N ILE A 85 -13.11 -2.12 -8.84
CA ILE A 85 -13.09 -0.65 -8.84
C ILE A 85 -11.89 -0.15 -9.66
N ALA A 86 -10.70 -0.69 -9.43
CA ALA A 86 -9.49 -0.29 -10.13
C ALA A 86 -9.61 -0.51 -11.65
N ARG A 87 -10.14 -1.66 -12.08
CA ARG A 87 -10.38 -1.98 -13.51
C ARG A 87 -11.37 -1.02 -14.16
N ARG A 88 -12.48 -0.68 -13.48
CA ARG A 88 -13.42 0.32 -14.00
C ARG A 88 -12.80 1.69 -14.19
N LYS A 89 -11.77 2.03 -13.40
CA LYS A 89 -10.98 3.26 -13.56
C LYS A 89 -9.89 3.16 -14.63
N GLY A 90 -9.71 1.99 -15.27
CA GLY A 90 -8.67 1.74 -16.26
C GLY A 90 -7.28 1.49 -15.69
N ALA A 91 -7.16 1.11 -14.41
CA ALA A 91 -5.89 0.80 -13.80
C ALA A 91 -5.36 -0.56 -14.28
N PRO A 92 -4.06 -0.70 -14.63
CA PRO A 92 -3.43 -1.97 -14.92
C PRO A 92 -3.23 -2.76 -13.61
N VAL A 93 -4.18 -3.64 -13.30
CA VAL A 93 -4.21 -4.39 -12.04
C VAL A 93 -4.49 -5.87 -12.23
N LEU A 94 -4.01 -6.68 -11.31
CA LEU A 94 -4.17 -8.12 -11.27
C LEU A 94 -4.78 -8.55 -9.93
N LEU A 95 -5.90 -9.29 -9.96
CA LEU A 95 -6.45 -9.95 -8.79
C LEU A 95 -5.54 -11.11 -8.40
N ARG A 96 -4.70 -10.89 -7.40
CA ARG A 96 -3.70 -11.86 -6.97
C ARG A 96 -3.08 -11.49 -5.63
N SER A 97 -2.80 -12.50 -4.81
CA SER A 97 -1.94 -12.32 -3.64
C SER A 97 -0.50 -12.06 -4.07
N ILE A 98 0.21 -11.18 -3.35
CA ILE A 98 1.65 -10.95 -3.58
C ILE A 98 2.49 -12.21 -3.38
N PHE A 99 2.00 -13.16 -2.59
CA PHE A 99 2.69 -14.43 -2.32
C PHE A 99 2.52 -15.46 -3.44
N GLU A 100 1.58 -15.23 -4.37
CA GLU A 100 1.42 -16.04 -5.57
C GLU A 100 2.37 -15.58 -6.70
N ARG A 101 2.27 -16.22 -7.86
CA ARG A 101 3.11 -15.87 -9.02
C ARG A 101 2.75 -14.47 -9.56
N VAL A 102 3.66 -13.52 -9.42
CA VAL A 102 3.57 -12.17 -10.01
C VAL A 102 4.38 -12.16 -11.31
N PRO A 103 3.86 -11.57 -12.41
CA PRO A 103 4.58 -11.48 -13.67
C PRO A 103 5.85 -10.63 -13.54
N ALA A 104 6.81 -10.83 -14.46
CA ALA A 104 8.06 -10.08 -14.54
C ALA A 104 8.91 -10.13 -13.24
N ALA A 105 8.90 -11.26 -12.52
CA ALA A 105 9.77 -11.45 -11.36
C ALA A 105 11.24 -11.19 -11.74
N GLY A 106 11.98 -10.51 -10.86
CA GLY A 106 13.37 -10.09 -11.08
C GLY A 106 13.55 -8.88 -12.00
N ARG A 107 12.44 -8.25 -12.47
CA ARG A 107 12.51 -7.11 -13.40
C ARG A 107 11.90 -5.82 -12.86
N TRP A 108 11.24 -5.85 -11.71
CA TRP A 108 10.64 -4.66 -11.12
C TRP A 108 11.72 -3.71 -10.61
N GLY A 109 11.64 -2.45 -10.99
CA GLY A 109 12.57 -1.41 -10.52
C GLY A 109 12.21 -0.91 -9.14
N SER A 110 10.90 -0.92 -8.82
CA SER A 110 10.40 -0.54 -7.49
C SER A 110 9.17 -1.36 -7.10
N ALA A 111 8.97 -1.52 -5.78
CA ALA A 111 7.72 -1.96 -5.18
C ALA A 111 7.20 -0.89 -4.21
N LEU A 112 5.88 -0.72 -4.17
CA LEU A 112 5.20 0.17 -3.24
C LEU A 112 4.48 -0.67 -2.17
N LEU A 113 4.67 -0.30 -0.91
CA LEU A 113 4.01 -0.84 0.28
C LEU A 113 3.39 0.33 1.05
N LEU A 114 2.40 1.00 0.46
CA LEU A 114 1.77 2.18 1.03
C LEU A 114 0.49 1.81 1.81
N ASP A 115 -0.06 2.76 2.55
CA ASP A 115 -1.26 2.56 3.38
C ASP A 115 -1.13 1.40 4.40
N GLY A 116 0.07 1.22 4.95
CA GLY A 116 0.37 0.16 5.90
C GLY A 116 0.58 -1.23 5.29
N ASN A 117 0.64 -1.34 3.95
CA ASN A 117 0.76 -2.62 3.24
C ASN A 117 2.07 -3.39 3.53
N ILE A 118 3.05 -2.77 4.18
CA ILE A 118 4.20 -3.50 4.75
C ILE A 118 3.76 -4.57 5.76
N GLY A 119 2.54 -4.47 6.28
CA GLY A 119 1.93 -5.42 7.20
C GLY A 119 1.26 -6.63 6.56
N ILE A 120 1.13 -6.69 5.24
CA ILE A 120 0.46 -7.78 4.52
C ILE A 120 1.06 -9.15 4.89
N GLY A 121 0.18 -10.08 5.28
CA GLY A 121 0.56 -11.43 5.67
C GLY A 121 1.12 -11.56 7.09
N GLY A 122 1.14 -10.48 7.89
CA GLY A 122 1.54 -10.51 9.30
C GLY A 122 3.04 -10.72 9.57
N ASN A 123 3.83 -10.94 8.52
CA ASN A 123 5.27 -11.13 8.61
C ASN A 123 6.00 -10.22 7.61
N PRO A 124 6.34 -8.98 8.01
CA PRO A 124 6.98 -8.00 7.15
C PRO A 124 8.34 -8.45 6.60
N ALA A 125 9.11 -9.24 7.36
CA ALA A 125 10.39 -9.76 6.85
C ALA A 125 10.16 -10.74 5.69
N ALA A 126 9.20 -11.66 5.83
CA ALA A 126 8.83 -12.59 4.75
C ALA A 126 8.27 -11.85 3.53
N LEU A 127 7.49 -10.80 3.73
CA LEU A 127 6.98 -9.95 2.65
C LEU A 127 8.12 -9.25 1.91
N LEU A 128 9.04 -8.61 2.63
CA LEU A 128 10.21 -7.96 2.02
C LEU A 128 11.10 -8.96 1.29
N TRP A 129 11.33 -10.14 1.86
CA TRP A 129 12.07 -11.21 1.22
C TRP A 129 11.39 -11.68 -0.08
N ARG A 130 10.06 -11.81 -0.06
CA ARG A 130 9.26 -12.10 -1.27
C ARG A 130 9.44 -11.00 -2.33
N ILE A 131 9.40 -9.73 -1.94
CA ILE A 131 9.57 -8.59 -2.84
C ILE A 131 10.99 -8.54 -3.40
N ALA A 132 12.02 -8.89 -2.61
CA ALA A 132 13.40 -8.98 -3.10
C ALA A 132 13.51 -9.89 -4.34
N GLY A 133 12.83 -11.04 -4.35
CA GLY A 133 12.77 -11.93 -5.51
C GLY A 133 11.98 -11.40 -6.72
N LEU A 134 11.24 -10.31 -6.56
CA LEU A 134 10.51 -9.65 -7.65
C LEU A 134 11.29 -8.47 -8.24
N LEU A 135 12.12 -7.83 -7.43
CA LEU A 135 12.92 -6.68 -7.84
C LEU A 135 14.14 -7.12 -8.66
N ARG A 136 14.58 -6.25 -9.55
CA ARG A 136 15.91 -6.34 -10.15
C ARG A 136 16.99 -5.96 -9.13
N PRO A 137 18.26 -6.34 -9.33
CA PRO A 137 19.37 -5.85 -8.50
C PRO A 137 19.37 -4.32 -8.38
N GLY A 138 19.55 -3.79 -7.17
CA GLY A 138 19.46 -2.35 -6.88
C GLY A 138 18.03 -1.80 -6.94
N GLY A 139 17.00 -2.65 -7.04
CA GLY A 139 15.61 -2.25 -6.99
C GLY A 139 15.22 -1.68 -5.63
N ARG A 140 14.11 -0.96 -5.55
CA ARG A 140 13.73 -0.19 -4.36
C ARG A 140 12.35 -0.56 -3.84
N VAL A 141 12.17 -0.47 -2.52
CA VAL A 141 10.87 -0.53 -1.88
C VAL A 141 10.57 0.83 -1.25
N PHE A 142 9.41 1.37 -1.57
CA PHE A 142 8.86 2.54 -0.89
C PHE A 142 7.75 2.05 0.04
N ALA A 143 8.01 2.07 1.33
CA ALA A 143 7.08 1.58 2.35
C ALA A 143 6.57 2.73 3.22
N GLU A 144 5.27 2.72 3.51
CA GLU A 144 4.71 3.50 4.60
C GLU A 144 4.85 2.73 5.89
N VAL A 145 5.29 3.41 6.94
CA VAL A 145 5.53 2.86 8.27
C VAL A 145 4.86 3.72 9.32
N GLU A 146 4.66 3.16 10.50
CA GLU A 146 4.17 3.93 11.65
C GLU A 146 5.22 4.93 12.15
N PRO A 147 4.80 6.02 12.83
CA PRO A 147 5.71 7.01 13.38
C PRO A 147 6.78 6.41 14.33
N PRO A 148 7.89 7.15 14.56
CA PRO A 148 8.82 6.81 15.65
C PRO A 148 8.11 6.63 16.99
N GLY A 149 8.59 5.70 17.83
CA GLY A 149 7.99 5.35 19.10
C GLY A 149 6.88 4.30 19.00
N VAL A 150 6.32 4.04 17.82
CA VAL A 150 5.36 2.94 17.63
C VAL A 150 6.09 1.61 17.47
N ARG A 151 5.78 0.65 18.34
CA ARG A 151 6.39 -0.70 18.32
C ARG A 151 5.89 -1.49 17.12
N SER A 152 6.83 -2.14 16.42
CA SER A 152 6.47 -3.14 15.40
C SER A 152 5.89 -4.38 16.08
N ARG A 153 4.77 -4.88 15.51
CA ARG A 153 4.08 -6.08 16.04
C ARG A 153 3.27 -6.78 14.96
N ALA A 154 3.20 -8.10 15.03
CA ALA A 154 2.23 -8.89 14.30
C ALA A 154 0.89 -8.86 15.04
N ILE A 155 -0.21 -8.83 14.31
CA ILE A 155 -1.58 -8.84 14.83
C ILE A 155 -2.44 -9.77 13.98
N SER A 156 -3.48 -10.37 14.57
CA SER A 156 -4.63 -10.85 13.80
C SER A 156 -5.63 -9.71 13.72
N ALA A 157 -6.13 -9.41 12.54
CA ALA A 157 -7.00 -8.26 12.32
C ALA A 157 -8.18 -8.64 11.42
N ARG A 158 -9.29 -7.92 11.56
CA ARG A 158 -10.44 -7.96 10.66
C ARG A 158 -10.73 -6.57 10.14
N LEU A 159 -11.25 -6.49 8.93
CA LEU A 159 -11.71 -5.24 8.35
C LEU A 159 -13.22 -5.10 8.62
N GLU A 160 -13.59 -4.04 9.31
CA GLU A 160 -14.97 -3.64 9.53
C GLU A 160 -15.32 -2.46 8.64
N THR A 161 -16.38 -2.58 7.87
CA THR A 161 -16.90 -1.55 6.97
C THR A 161 -18.41 -1.42 7.14
N ASP A 162 -19.01 -0.39 6.59
CA ASP A 162 -20.45 -0.23 6.46
C ASP A 162 -21.13 -1.38 5.66
N ARG A 163 -20.35 -2.14 4.88
CA ARG A 163 -20.82 -3.27 4.06
C ARG A 163 -20.65 -4.63 4.73
N GLY A 164 -20.03 -4.67 5.92
CA GLY A 164 -19.82 -5.91 6.67
C GLY A 164 -18.43 -6.02 7.27
N VAL A 165 -18.19 -7.19 7.86
CA VAL A 165 -16.96 -7.53 8.57
C VAL A 165 -16.30 -8.70 7.85
N THR A 166 -14.99 -8.63 7.60
CA THR A 166 -14.25 -9.76 7.03
C THR A 166 -13.94 -10.81 8.11
N GLY A 167 -13.55 -12.01 7.70
CA GLY A 167 -12.82 -12.91 8.57
C GLY A 167 -11.52 -12.28 9.06
N GLU A 168 -10.95 -12.87 10.11
CA GLU A 168 -9.63 -12.45 10.59
C GLU A 168 -8.54 -12.85 9.60
N PHE A 169 -7.52 -11.97 9.48
CA PHE A 169 -6.35 -12.20 8.65
C PHE A 169 -5.08 -11.70 9.35
N PRO A 170 -3.91 -12.30 9.05
CA PRO A 170 -2.65 -11.85 9.62
C PRO A 170 -2.23 -10.51 9.02
N TRP A 171 -1.88 -9.58 9.91
CA TRP A 171 -1.39 -8.25 9.60
C TRP A 171 -0.20 -7.89 10.49
N ALA A 172 0.55 -6.86 10.14
CA ALA A 172 1.55 -6.29 11.03
C ALA A 172 1.56 -4.77 10.97
N GLN A 173 1.94 -4.15 12.07
CA GLN A 173 2.35 -2.75 12.14
C GLN A 173 3.87 -2.70 12.19
N VAL A 174 4.49 -1.79 11.46
CA VAL A 174 5.94 -1.60 11.43
C VAL A 174 6.27 -0.16 11.77
N GLY A 175 6.88 0.06 12.94
CA GLY A 175 7.34 1.37 13.37
C GLY A 175 8.60 1.80 12.64
N ALA A 176 8.77 3.10 12.46
CA ALA A 176 9.93 3.70 11.82
C ALA A 176 11.26 3.28 12.48
N ASP A 177 11.28 3.11 13.81
CA ASP A 177 12.47 2.73 14.56
C ASP A 177 12.93 1.30 14.23
N GLY A 178 11.98 0.41 13.91
CA GLY A 178 12.26 -1.01 13.62
C GLY A 178 12.57 -1.30 12.15
N VAL A 179 12.23 -0.39 11.23
CA VAL A 179 12.28 -0.67 9.79
C VAL A 179 13.68 -0.99 9.28
N ARG A 180 14.72 -0.36 9.84
CA ARG A 180 16.12 -0.59 9.43
C ARG A 180 16.55 -2.04 9.70
N SER A 181 16.29 -2.53 10.91
CA SER A 181 16.61 -3.91 11.28
C SER A 181 15.82 -4.91 10.45
N LEU A 182 14.53 -4.65 10.26
CA LEU A 182 13.63 -5.46 9.44
C LEU A 182 14.11 -5.55 7.97
N ALA A 183 14.47 -4.43 7.38
CA ALA A 183 14.97 -4.36 6.01
C ALA A 183 16.27 -5.16 5.85
N GLY A 184 17.20 -5.04 6.80
CA GLY A 184 18.47 -5.78 6.79
C GLY A 184 18.27 -7.31 6.79
N GLN A 185 17.28 -7.82 7.53
CA GLN A 185 16.94 -9.25 7.54
C GLN A 185 16.51 -9.78 6.16
N ALA A 186 15.98 -8.92 5.30
CA ALA A 186 15.48 -9.28 3.98
C ALA A 186 16.42 -8.85 2.83
N GLY A 187 17.67 -8.46 3.15
CA GLY A 187 18.66 -8.08 2.14
C GLY A 187 18.53 -6.64 1.61
N PHE A 188 17.83 -5.77 2.36
CA PHE A 188 17.71 -4.37 1.98
C PHE A 188 18.52 -3.45 2.90
N ARG A 189 19.05 -2.38 2.34
CA ARG A 189 19.57 -1.23 3.08
C ARG A 189 18.51 -0.15 3.14
N THR A 190 18.31 0.46 4.33
CA THR A 190 17.47 1.66 4.43
C THR A 190 18.24 2.86 3.93
N ASP A 191 17.84 3.39 2.79
CA ASP A 191 18.45 4.56 2.15
C ASP A 191 17.95 5.86 2.80
N LYS A 192 16.62 5.96 3.02
CA LYS A 192 16.00 7.16 3.58
C LYS A 192 14.77 6.82 4.42
N LEU A 193 14.60 7.59 5.51
CA LEU A 193 13.39 7.63 6.33
C LEU A 193 12.93 9.09 6.40
N TRP A 194 11.64 9.36 6.16
CA TRP A 194 11.11 10.74 6.17
C TRP A 194 9.62 10.77 6.49
N SER A 195 9.14 11.95 6.87
CA SER A 195 7.71 12.21 7.03
C SER A 195 7.21 13.20 5.97
N ALA A 196 5.98 13.03 5.54
CA ALA A 196 5.25 13.95 4.68
C ALA A 196 3.74 13.80 4.92
N GLU A 197 3.04 14.92 4.98
CA GLU A 197 1.58 14.95 5.20
C GLU A 197 1.15 14.13 6.45
N GLY A 198 1.96 14.18 7.53
CA GLY A 198 1.70 13.44 8.77
C GLY A 198 1.95 11.93 8.72
N ARG A 199 2.48 11.42 7.63
CA ARG A 199 2.77 9.99 7.38
C ARG A 199 4.28 9.78 7.35
N TRP A 200 4.73 8.57 7.71
CA TRP A 200 6.14 8.18 7.68
C TRP A 200 6.41 7.18 6.58
N PHE A 201 7.53 7.36 5.90
CA PHE A 201 7.93 6.54 4.76
C PHE A 201 9.38 6.10 4.88
N ALA A 202 9.67 4.93 4.33
CA ALA A 202 11.01 4.39 4.18
C ALA A 202 11.30 4.09 2.71
N ASN A 203 12.50 4.43 2.25
CA ASN A 203 13.05 3.96 0.99
C ASN A 203 14.10 2.90 1.31
N LEU A 204 13.89 1.68 0.82
CA LEU A 204 14.75 0.53 1.02
C LEU A 204 15.35 0.14 -0.33
N GLU A 205 16.64 -0.08 -0.38
CA GLU A 205 17.39 -0.49 -1.59
C GLU A 205 17.85 -1.93 -1.45
N LEU A 206 17.54 -2.76 -2.43
CA LEU A 206 17.99 -4.15 -2.49
C LEU A 206 19.50 -4.20 -2.75
N LEU A 207 20.24 -4.92 -1.88
CA LEU A 207 21.68 -5.08 -1.94
C LEU A 207 22.14 -6.11 -2.97
#